data_6977612031191b035eebbcb2ee00ebeb
#
_entry.id   6977612031191b035eebbcb2ee00ebeb
#
_cell.length_a   1.000
_cell.length_b   1.000
_cell.length_c   1.000
_cell.angle_alpha   90.00
_cell.angle_beta   90.00
_cell.angle_gamma   90.00
#
_symmetry.space_group_name_H-M   'P 1'
#
loop_
_entity.id
_entity.type
_entity.pdbx_description
1 polymer ?
#
loop_
_entity_poly.entity_id
_entity_poly.type
_entity_poly.pdbx_seq_one_letter_code
_entity_poly.pdbx_strand_id
1 'polypeptide(L)'
;MGRRDEGLAFLLRYENVAWYEDGAVRILDRRIYPVRIEFVTCRSHQEVAQAIADMVTQSGGPYTAAAMGMALAAYEARELSGEEALAYLERAAYTLSHARPTTSAKMARVTGRSLEVARKALEQGVHGVDLAETLRQQALEQLEEGYAEHDKLAGYLADLTPAHATVMTQCFAESIIGAYLRECRRR
;
A
#
# COMPACT_ATOMS: atom_id res chain seq x y z
N MET A 1 3.86 -10.51 -17.59
CA MET A 1 4.58 -9.24 -17.36
C MET A 1 5.29 -9.39 -16.02
N GLY A 2 6.59 -9.13 -15.91
CA GLY A 2 7.32 -9.27 -14.63
C GLY A 2 6.83 -8.23 -13.62
N ARG A 3 7.03 -8.49 -12.32
CA ARG A 3 6.68 -7.56 -11.22
C ARG A 3 7.48 -6.27 -11.36
N ARG A 4 6.85 -5.13 -11.08
CA ARG A 4 7.50 -3.81 -11.20
C ARG A 4 8.49 -3.48 -10.09
N ASP A 5 8.45 -4.21 -8.99
CA ASP A 5 9.42 -4.08 -7.90
C ASP A 5 10.71 -4.88 -8.11
N GLU A 6 10.81 -5.62 -9.22
CA GLU A 6 12.03 -6.36 -9.58
C GLU A 6 13.20 -5.39 -9.79
N GLY A 7 14.35 -5.74 -9.21
CA GLY A 7 15.54 -4.90 -9.24
C GLY A 7 15.52 -3.65 -8.36
N LEU A 8 14.44 -3.39 -7.61
CA LEU A 8 14.38 -2.31 -6.62
C LEU A 8 14.96 -2.75 -5.26
N ALA A 9 15.23 -1.75 -4.41
CA ALA A 9 15.75 -1.97 -3.07
C ALA A 9 14.78 -2.77 -2.20
N PHE A 10 15.31 -3.43 -1.16
CA PHE A 10 14.55 -4.28 -0.21
C PHE A 10 13.26 -3.64 0.28
N LEU A 11 13.32 -2.37 0.71
CA LEU A 11 12.16 -1.65 1.25
C LEU A 11 11.08 -1.32 0.19
N LEU A 12 11.35 -1.51 -1.09
CA LEU A 12 10.43 -1.25 -2.20
C LEU A 12 9.80 -2.51 -2.77
N ARG A 13 10.21 -3.68 -2.29
CA ARG A 13 9.54 -4.93 -2.65
C ARG A 13 8.16 -4.95 -2.00
N TYR A 14 7.15 -5.37 -2.73
CA TYR A 14 5.75 -5.28 -2.32
C TYR A 14 5.51 -5.85 -0.92
N GLU A 15 6.05 -7.05 -0.66
CA GLU A 15 5.91 -7.74 0.63
C GLU A 15 6.60 -7.03 1.79
N ASN A 16 7.52 -6.10 1.47
CA ASN A 16 8.27 -5.34 2.48
C ASN A 16 7.69 -3.94 2.73
N VAL A 17 6.74 -3.48 1.91
CA VAL A 17 6.04 -2.21 2.18
C VAL A 17 4.96 -2.42 3.22
N ALA A 18 3.93 -3.17 2.86
CA ALA A 18 2.86 -3.66 3.72
C ALA A 18 2.19 -4.83 2.99
N TRP A 19 1.99 -5.95 3.65
CA TRP A 19 1.52 -7.17 3.03
C TRP A 19 0.47 -7.88 3.86
N TYR A 20 -0.71 -8.09 3.27
CA TYR A 20 -1.75 -8.91 3.86
C TYR A 20 -1.51 -10.39 3.52
N GLU A 21 -1.50 -11.24 4.54
CA GLU A 21 -1.38 -12.68 4.46
C GLU A 21 -2.00 -13.33 5.70
N ASP A 22 -2.77 -14.38 5.51
CA ASP A 22 -3.34 -15.21 6.58
C ASP A 22 -4.02 -14.44 7.73
N GLY A 23 -4.85 -13.44 7.39
CA GLY A 23 -5.59 -12.66 8.38
C GLY A 23 -4.73 -11.69 9.19
N ALA A 24 -3.61 -11.28 8.65
CA ALA A 24 -2.74 -10.26 9.24
C ALA A 24 -2.14 -9.35 8.17
N VAL A 25 -1.76 -8.12 8.56
CA VAL A 25 -0.96 -7.21 7.74
C VAL A 25 0.40 -7.04 8.39
N ARG A 26 1.46 -7.36 7.65
CA ARG A 26 2.84 -7.17 8.06
C ARG A 26 3.39 -5.90 7.43
N ILE A 27 3.96 -5.01 8.22
CA ILE A 27 4.45 -3.69 7.81
C ILE A 27 5.93 -3.56 8.23
N LEU A 28 6.84 -3.21 7.29
CA LEU A 28 8.25 -2.94 7.62
C LEU A 28 8.33 -1.74 8.56
N ASP A 29 8.99 -1.92 9.71
CA ASP A 29 9.19 -0.83 10.67
C ASP A 29 10.26 0.15 10.18
N ARG A 30 9.80 1.23 9.56
CA ARG A 30 10.65 2.29 8.98
C ARG A 30 11.28 3.20 10.04
N ARG A 31 10.89 3.07 11.30
CA ARG A 31 11.48 3.84 12.42
C ARG A 31 12.86 3.34 12.78
N ILE A 32 13.14 2.08 12.51
CA ILE A 32 14.42 1.41 12.84
C ILE A 32 15.17 0.90 11.59
N TYR A 33 14.51 0.80 10.46
CA TYR A 33 15.16 0.48 9.19
C TYR A 33 16.07 1.65 8.73
N PRO A 34 17.28 1.44 8.19
CA PRO A 34 17.89 0.17 7.78
C PRO A 34 18.76 -0.50 8.85
N VAL A 35 18.85 0.07 10.07
CA VAL A 35 19.71 -0.46 11.15
C VAL A 35 19.27 -1.89 11.52
N ARG A 36 17.94 -2.10 11.58
CA ARG A 36 17.34 -3.43 11.76
C ARG A 36 16.22 -3.65 10.75
N ILE A 37 16.03 -4.90 10.34
CA ILE A 37 14.92 -5.32 9.49
C ILE A 37 13.92 -6.03 10.39
N GLU A 38 12.92 -5.29 10.84
CA GLU A 38 11.84 -5.79 11.68
C GLU A 38 10.49 -5.40 11.07
N PHE A 39 9.47 -6.20 11.36
CA PHE A 39 8.11 -5.97 10.87
C PHE A 39 7.14 -5.88 12.04
N VAL A 40 6.20 -4.96 11.94
CA VAL A 40 5.03 -4.92 12.81
C VAL A 40 3.93 -5.75 12.14
N THR A 41 3.38 -6.72 12.89
CA THR A 41 2.28 -7.56 12.44
C THR A 41 0.98 -7.07 13.06
N CYS A 42 0.04 -6.63 12.24
CA CYS A 42 -1.27 -6.13 12.63
C CYS A 42 -2.33 -7.21 12.35
N ARG A 43 -3.15 -7.51 13.34
CA ARG A 43 -4.22 -8.53 13.26
C ARG A 43 -5.63 -7.94 13.21
N SER A 44 -5.72 -6.60 13.21
CA SER A 44 -6.95 -5.85 13.00
C SER A 44 -6.68 -4.59 12.18
N HIS A 45 -7.71 -4.08 11.50
CA HIS A 45 -7.58 -2.81 10.77
C HIS A 45 -7.29 -1.63 11.71
N GLN A 46 -7.70 -1.69 12.98
CA GLN A 46 -7.35 -0.71 14.00
C GLN A 46 -5.85 -0.72 14.30
N GLU A 47 -5.23 -1.90 14.40
CA GLU A 47 -3.78 -2.01 14.57
C GLU A 47 -3.02 -1.48 13.35
N VAL A 48 -3.54 -1.69 12.13
CA VAL A 48 -2.98 -1.08 10.92
C VAL A 48 -3.09 0.44 10.98
N ALA A 49 -4.24 0.99 11.39
CA ALA A 49 -4.42 2.43 11.56
C ALA A 49 -3.45 2.99 12.62
N GLN A 50 -3.27 2.29 13.74
CA GLN A 50 -2.31 2.68 14.77
C GLN A 50 -0.86 2.65 14.24
N ALA A 51 -0.48 1.61 13.49
CA ALA A 51 0.85 1.54 12.88
C ALA A 51 1.10 2.69 11.88
N ILE A 52 0.08 3.13 11.14
CA ILE A 52 0.15 4.32 10.28
C ILE A 52 0.33 5.59 11.13
N ALA A 53 -0.44 5.74 12.22
CA ALA A 53 -0.35 6.88 13.15
C ALA A 53 1.03 6.97 13.79
N ASP A 54 1.58 5.84 14.22
CA ASP A 54 2.87 5.72 14.89
C ASP A 54 4.08 5.82 13.94
N MET A 55 3.84 6.13 12.66
CA MET A 55 4.90 6.26 11.66
C MET A 55 5.72 4.97 11.42
N VAL A 56 5.15 3.80 11.71
CA VAL A 56 5.77 2.50 11.36
C VAL A 56 6.07 2.44 9.88
N THR A 57 5.19 3.01 9.06
CA THR A 57 5.39 3.15 7.61
C THR A 57 5.41 4.62 7.18
N GLN A 58 6.14 4.93 6.13
CA GLN A 58 6.42 6.29 5.69
C GLN A 58 6.31 6.41 4.16
N SER A 59 6.41 7.65 3.64
CA SER A 59 6.34 7.95 2.20
C SER A 59 5.07 7.42 1.52
N GLY A 60 5.17 6.48 0.60
CA GLY A 60 4.03 5.80 -0.04
C GLY A 60 3.41 4.67 0.78
N GLY A 61 4.12 4.18 1.80
CA GLY A 61 3.73 3.04 2.60
C GLY A 61 2.38 3.14 3.32
N PRO A 62 1.98 4.30 3.88
CA PRO A 62 0.66 4.46 4.50
C PRO A 62 -0.51 4.11 3.55
N TYR A 63 -0.38 4.40 2.26
CA TYR A 63 -1.42 4.11 1.28
C TYR A 63 -1.53 2.62 0.99
N THR A 64 -0.38 1.93 0.88
CA THR A 64 -0.33 0.47 0.72
C THR A 64 -0.85 -0.22 1.99
N ALA A 65 -0.44 0.26 3.19
CA ALA A 65 -0.92 -0.27 4.45
C ALA A 65 -2.43 -0.10 4.61
N ALA A 66 -3.00 1.05 4.22
CA ALA A 66 -4.44 1.29 4.27
C ALA A 66 -5.20 0.36 3.30
N ALA A 67 -4.69 0.15 2.07
CA ALA A 67 -5.30 -0.77 1.10
C ALA A 67 -5.27 -2.23 1.60
N MET A 68 -4.12 -2.70 2.12
CA MET A 68 -3.99 -4.03 2.73
C MET A 68 -4.81 -4.15 4.03
N GLY A 69 -4.95 -3.06 4.78
CA GLY A 69 -5.84 -2.95 5.95
C GLY A 69 -7.31 -3.13 5.60
N MET A 70 -7.75 -2.74 4.40
CA MET A 70 -9.11 -3.01 3.92
C MET A 70 -9.31 -4.51 3.62
N ALA A 71 -8.31 -5.20 3.08
CA ALA A 71 -8.36 -6.65 2.92
C ALA A 71 -8.44 -7.37 4.29
N LEU A 72 -7.66 -6.91 5.28
CA LEU A 72 -7.75 -7.41 6.64
C LEU A 72 -9.13 -7.15 7.26
N ALA A 73 -9.71 -5.95 7.06
CA ALA A 73 -11.05 -5.65 7.55
C ALA A 73 -12.13 -6.57 6.91
N ALA A 74 -11.98 -6.93 5.63
CA ALA A 74 -12.86 -7.91 5.00
C ALA A 74 -12.72 -9.30 5.62
N TYR A 75 -11.49 -9.70 5.97
CA TYR A 75 -11.26 -10.95 6.70
C TYR A 75 -11.86 -10.92 8.12
N GLU A 76 -11.76 -9.79 8.83
CA GLU A 76 -12.41 -9.61 10.14
C GLU A 76 -13.93 -9.76 10.03
N ALA A 77 -14.52 -9.28 8.93
CA ALA A 77 -15.95 -9.32 8.65
C ALA A 77 -16.44 -10.61 7.98
N ARG A 78 -15.58 -11.64 7.83
CA ARG A 78 -15.85 -12.84 7.01
C ARG A 78 -17.08 -13.67 7.41
N GLU A 79 -17.51 -13.58 8.68
CA GLU A 79 -18.69 -14.31 9.20
C GLU A 79 -19.95 -13.43 9.20
N LEU A 80 -19.87 -12.17 8.77
CA LEU A 80 -20.99 -11.24 8.74
C LEU A 80 -21.81 -11.41 7.45
N SER A 81 -23.08 -11.01 7.49
CA SER A 81 -23.92 -10.91 6.28
C SER A 81 -23.36 -9.82 5.34
N GLY A 82 -23.79 -9.83 4.07
CA GLY A 82 -23.31 -8.88 3.08
C GLY A 82 -23.49 -7.40 3.49
N GLU A 83 -24.66 -7.05 4.05
CA GLU A 83 -24.93 -5.69 4.54
C GLU A 83 -24.10 -5.33 5.77
N GLU A 84 -23.98 -6.25 6.72
CA GLU A 84 -23.17 -6.05 7.92
C GLU A 84 -21.69 -5.95 7.59
N ALA A 85 -21.19 -6.78 6.65
CA ALA A 85 -19.82 -6.73 6.17
C ALA A 85 -19.53 -5.39 5.49
N LEU A 86 -20.43 -4.89 4.64
CA LEU A 86 -20.27 -3.58 4.01
C LEU A 86 -20.22 -2.46 5.05
N ALA A 87 -21.14 -2.44 6.01
CA ALA A 87 -21.14 -1.47 7.10
C ALA A 87 -19.88 -1.55 7.96
N TYR A 88 -19.32 -2.75 8.16
CA TYR A 88 -18.05 -2.94 8.83
C TYR A 88 -16.90 -2.32 8.04
N LEU A 89 -16.84 -2.58 6.74
CA LEU A 89 -15.82 -2.04 5.83
C LEU A 89 -15.88 -0.51 5.72
N GLU A 90 -17.06 0.09 5.76
CA GLU A 90 -17.22 1.55 5.79
C GLU A 90 -16.59 2.16 7.04
N ARG A 91 -16.80 1.54 8.22
CA ARG A 91 -16.14 1.97 9.46
C ARG A 91 -14.62 1.77 9.41
N ALA A 92 -14.16 0.65 8.86
CA ALA A 92 -12.73 0.38 8.69
C ALA A 92 -12.08 1.40 7.74
N ALA A 93 -12.73 1.73 6.63
CA ALA A 93 -12.28 2.75 5.69
C ALA A 93 -12.14 4.12 6.36
N TYR A 94 -13.10 4.50 7.19
CA TYR A 94 -13.02 5.73 7.99
C TYR A 94 -11.83 5.70 8.95
N THR A 95 -11.67 4.63 9.73
CA THR A 95 -10.57 4.45 10.68
C THR A 95 -9.20 4.54 10.01
N LEU A 96 -9.00 3.80 8.91
CA LEU A 96 -7.75 3.78 8.16
C LEU A 96 -7.45 5.13 7.51
N SER A 97 -8.45 5.78 6.91
CA SER A 97 -8.25 7.06 6.22
C SER A 97 -7.94 8.21 7.17
N HIS A 98 -8.39 8.14 8.42
CA HIS A 98 -8.18 9.18 9.44
C HIS A 98 -7.01 8.88 10.39
N ALA A 99 -6.31 7.77 10.19
CA ALA A 99 -5.17 7.38 11.02
C ALA A 99 -4.07 8.45 11.08
N ARG A 100 -3.93 9.27 10.02
CA ARG A 100 -2.90 10.30 9.95
C ARG A 100 -3.43 11.54 9.19
N PRO A 101 -3.53 12.71 9.85
CA PRO A 101 -4.15 13.91 9.25
C PRO A 101 -3.53 14.35 7.93
N THR A 102 -2.19 14.35 7.84
CA THR A 102 -1.46 14.86 6.66
C THR A 102 -1.62 14.02 5.40
N THR A 103 -2.11 12.78 5.52
CA THR A 103 -2.28 11.84 4.40
C THR A 103 -3.75 11.42 4.20
N SER A 104 -4.68 11.94 5.02
CA SER A 104 -6.07 11.49 5.07
C SER A 104 -6.79 11.58 3.73
N ALA A 105 -6.65 12.66 2.98
CA ALA A 105 -7.32 12.84 1.70
C ALA A 105 -6.93 11.79 0.65
N LYS A 106 -5.64 11.41 0.58
CA LYS A 106 -5.19 10.34 -0.32
C LYS A 106 -5.56 8.96 0.21
N MET A 107 -5.49 8.72 1.52
CA MET A 107 -5.95 7.47 2.13
C MET A 107 -7.44 7.26 1.93
N ALA A 108 -8.28 8.31 2.04
CA ALA A 108 -9.71 8.22 1.77
C ALA A 108 -10.02 7.81 0.31
N ARG A 109 -9.23 8.26 -0.66
CA ARG A 109 -9.35 7.79 -2.05
C ARG A 109 -8.98 6.30 -2.19
N VAL A 110 -7.93 5.86 -1.52
CA VAL A 110 -7.49 4.46 -1.54
C VAL A 110 -8.55 3.55 -0.92
N THR A 111 -9.00 3.85 0.29
CA THR A 111 -10.02 3.06 1.00
C THR A 111 -11.40 3.14 0.33
N GLY A 112 -11.74 4.29 -0.26
CA GLY A 112 -12.96 4.47 -1.05
C GLY A 112 -12.99 3.56 -2.29
N ARG A 113 -11.86 3.43 -3.01
CA ARG A 113 -11.73 2.47 -4.12
C ARG A 113 -11.93 1.03 -3.65
N SER A 114 -11.39 0.68 -2.49
CA SER A 114 -11.60 -0.65 -1.89
C SER A 114 -13.07 -0.88 -1.54
N LEU A 115 -13.79 0.13 -1.03
CA LEU A 115 -15.23 0.05 -0.75
C LEU A 115 -16.06 -0.16 -2.02
N GLU A 116 -15.73 0.52 -3.12
CA GLU A 116 -16.41 0.33 -4.41
C GLU A 116 -16.25 -1.10 -4.92
N VAL A 117 -15.05 -1.67 -4.80
CA VAL A 117 -14.78 -3.06 -5.18
C VAL A 117 -15.53 -4.01 -4.26
N ALA A 118 -15.50 -3.77 -2.94
CA ALA A 118 -16.21 -4.60 -1.97
C ALA A 118 -17.72 -4.63 -2.24
N ARG A 119 -18.34 -3.46 -2.50
CA ARG A 119 -19.77 -3.37 -2.84
C ARG A 119 -20.12 -4.21 -4.06
N LYS A 120 -19.37 -4.06 -5.14
CA LYS A 120 -19.58 -4.84 -6.37
C LYS A 120 -19.39 -6.34 -6.16
N ALA A 121 -18.37 -6.73 -5.38
CA ALA A 121 -18.12 -8.13 -5.06
C ALA A 121 -19.27 -8.74 -4.24
N LEU A 122 -19.76 -8.02 -3.22
CA LEU A 122 -20.92 -8.45 -2.42
C LEU A 122 -22.19 -8.57 -3.25
N GLU A 123 -22.46 -7.64 -4.18
CA GLU A 123 -23.58 -7.72 -5.14
C GLU A 123 -23.48 -8.95 -6.04
N GLN A 124 -22.29 -9.45 -6.32
CA GLN A 124 -22.01 -10.66 -7.09
C GLN A 124 -21.99 -11.93 -6.22
N GLY A 125 -22.27 -11.82 -4.92
CA GLY A 125 -22.29 -12.95 -4.00
C GLY A 125 -20.92 -13.38 -3.47
N VAL A 126 -19.88 -12.55 -3.65
CA VAL A 126 -18.54 -12.81 -3.09
C VAL A 126 -18.52 -12.39 -1.61
N HIS A 127 -18.25 -13.34 -0.72
CA HIS A 127 -18.31 -13.14 0.73
C HIS A 127 -17.09 -13.76 1.44
N GLY A 128 -16.97 -13.51 2.73
CA GLY A 128 -16.02 -14.19 3.59
C GLY A 128 -14.56 -13.97 3.19
N VAL A 129 -13.80 -15.04 3.14
CA VAL A 129 -12.38 -15.03 2.80
C VAL A 129 -12.16 -14.60 1.35
N ASP A 130 -13.06 -14.92 0.43
CA ASP A 130 -12.96 -14.54 -0.97
C ASP A 130 -13.10 -13.02 -1.17
N LEU A 131 -13.89 -12.35 -0.32
CA LEU A 131 -13.94 -10.88 -0.30
C LEU A 131 -12.62 -10.28 0.16
N ALA A 132 -11.99 -10.85 1.19
CA ALA A 132 -10.68 -10.41 1.66
C ALA A 132 -9.60 -10.58 0.58
N GLU A 133 -9.62 -11.71 -0.14
CA GLU A 133 -8.70 -11.96 -1.25
C GLU A 133 -8.94 -11.00 -2.43
N THR A 134 -10.21 -10.71 -2.74
CA THR A 134 -10.58 -9.72 -3.76
C THR A 134 -10.00 -8.35 -3.43
N LEU A 135 -10.11 -7.90 -2.17
CA LEU A 135 -9.55 -6.63 -1.74
C LEU A 135 -8.03 -6.65 -1.66
N ARG A 136 -7.41 -7.78 -1.30
CA ARG A 136 -5.95 -7.95 -1.37
C ARG A 136 -5.46 -7.80 -2.81
N GLN A 137 -6.12 -8.45 -3.76
CA GLN A 137 -5.77 -8.34 -5.18
C GLN A 137 -5.90 -6.90 -5.67
N GLN A 138 -6.99 -6.22 -5.31
CA GLN A 138 -7.21 -4.82 -5.64
C GLN A 138 -6.13 -3.89 -5.04
N ALA A 139 -5.68 -4.17 -3.80
CA ALA A 139 -4.58 -3.42 -3.18
C ALA A 139 -3.25 -3.62 -3.94
N LEU A 140 -3.00 -4.84 -4.43
CA LEU A 140 -1.84 -5.15 -5.27
C LEU A 140 -1.90 -4.40 -6.61
N GLU A 141 -3.05 -4.36 -7.25
CA GLU A 141 -3.25 -3.60 -8.50
C GLU A 141 -2.98 -2.10 -8.31
N GLN A 142 -3.47 -1.50 -7.22
CA GLN A 142 -3.15 -0.10 -6.88
C GLN A 142 -1.65 0.12 -6.70
N LEU A 143 -0.96 -0.81 -6.07
CA LEU A 143 0.48 -0.75 -5.88
C LEU A 143 1.21 -0.81 -7.23
N GLU A 144 0.83 -1.74 -8.10
CA GLU A 144 1.35 -1.89 -9.46
C GLU A 144 1.13 -0.62 -10.31
N GLU A 145 -0.07 -0.03 -10.25
CA GLU A 145 -0.39 1.24 -10.92
C GLU A 145 0.55 2.36 -10.45
N GLY A 146 0.76 2.49 -9.14
CA GLY A 146 1.66 3.49 -8.57
C GLY A 146 3.12 3.31 -9.02
N TYR A 147 3.59 2.08 -9.08
CA TYR A 147 4.95 1.79 -9.59
C TYR A 147 5.04 2.05 -11.10
N ALA A 148 4.00 1.79 -11.88
CA ALA A 148 3.96 2.13 -13.30
C ALA A 148 4.05 3.64 -13.55
N GLU A 149 3.41 4.45 -12.71
CA GLU A 149 3.51 5.91 -12.76
C GLU A 149 4.93 6.37 -12.43
N HIS A 150 5.55 5.80 -11.39
CA HIS A 150 6.94 6.11 -11.04
C HIS A 150 7.92 5.71 -12.15
N ASP A 151 7.70 4.61 -12.86
CA ASP A 151 8.53 4.21 -14.01
C ASP A 151 8.46 5.26 -15.15
N LYS A 152 7.26 5.77 -15.45
CA LYS A 152 7.11 6.85 -16.45
C LYS A 152 7.81 8.13 -16.03
N LEU A 153 7.63 8.54 -14.76
CA LEU A 153 8.31 9.72 -14.22
C LEU A 153 9.83 9.55 -14.22
N ALA A 154 10.32 8.37 -13.89
CA ALA A 154 11.74 8.04 -13.93
C ALA A 154 12.32 8.19 -15.34
N GLY A 155 11.59 7.77 -16.38
CA GLY A 155 11.95 7.98 -17.78
C GLY A 155 12.13 9.45 -18.11
N TYR A 156 11.14 10.28 -17.80
CA TYR A 156 11.21 11.74 -18.03
C TYR A 156 12.33 12.40 -17.24
N LEU A 157 12.55 12.02 -15.98
CA LEU A 157 13.66 12.54 -15.18
C LEU A 157 15.02 12.18 -15.81
N ALA A 158 15.17 10.95 -16.28
CA ALA A 158 16.40 10.52 -16.93
C ALA A 158 16.65 11.25 -18.25
N ASP A 159 15.60 11.57 -19.03
CA ASP A 159 15.71 12.38 -20.26
C ASP A 159 16.20 13.82 -19.97
N LEU A 160 15.81 14.38 -18.83
CA LEU A 160 16.19 15.74 -18.41
C LEU A 160 17.53 15.80 -17.69
N THR A 161 18.12 14.66 -17.32
CA THR A 161 19.36 14.60 -16.53
C THR A 161 20.57 14.45 -17.45
N PRO A 162 21.49 15.43 -17.51
CA PRO A 162 22.72 15.31 -18.27
C PRO A 162 23.61 14.16 -17.78
N ALA A 163 24.42 13.61 -18.66
CA ALA A 163 25.43 12.62 -18.27
C ALA A 163 26.37 13.19 -17.19
N HIS A 164 26.70 12.37 -16.19
CA HIS A 164 27.54 12.75 -15.04
C HIS A 164 26.98 13.86 -14.14
N ALA A 165 25.67 14.15 -14.22
CA ALA A 165 25.04 15.12 -13.33
C ALA A 165 24.98 14.63 -11.88
N THR A 166 25.09 15.55 -10.94
CA THR A 166 24.74 15.31 -9.53
C THR A 166 23.29 15.69 -9.31
N VAL A 167 22.50 14.76 -8.79
CA VAL A 167 21.07 14.96 -8.48
C VAL A 167 20.87 15.03 -6.97
N MET A 168 20.18 16.08 -6.52
CA MET A 168 19.80 16.26 -5.13
C MET A 168 18.27 16.18 -4.97
N THR A 169 17.82 15.49 -3.95
CA THR A 169 16.39 15.39 -3.60
C THR A 169 16.14 15.97 -2.22
N GLN A 170 15.00 16.62 -2.03
CA GLN A 170 14.62 17.19 -0.73
C GLN A 170 14.25 16.10 0.31
N CYS A 171 13.67 15.01 -0.16
CA CYS A 171 13.24 13.86 0.63
C CYS A 171 13.78 12.59 0.00
N PHE A 172 13.90 11.52 0.75
CA PHE A 172 14.36 10.24 0.18
C PHE A 172 13.47 9.77 -0.99
N ALA A 173 12.14 9.97 -0.94
CA ALA A 173 11.19 9.67 -2.03
C ALA A 173 11.50 8.31 -2.70
N GLU A 174 11.69 7.27 -1.90
CA GLU A 174 12.36 6.02 -2.24
C GLU A 174 11.84 5.32 -3.50
N SER A 175 10.54 5.37 -3.76
CA SER A 175 9.95 4.69 -4.92
C SER A 175 10.33 5.37 -6.24
N ILE A 176 10.22 6.70 -6.32
CA ILE A 176 10.61 7.44 -7.54
C ILE A 176 12.13 7.44 -7.74
N ILE A 177 12.90 7.56 -6.66
CA ILE A 177 14.36 7.50 -6.74
C ILE A 177 14.84 6.10 -7.12
N GLY A 178 14.21 5.06 -6.56
CA GLY A 178 14.49 3.68 -6.94
C GLY A 178 14.24 3.41 -8.43
N ALA A 179 13.09 3.84 -8.94
CA ALA A 179 12.74 3.74 -10.35
C ALA A 179 13.72 4.54 -11.23
N TYR A 180 14.07 5.76 -10.83
CA TYR A 180 15.02 6.62 -11.54
C TYR A 180 16.42 6.00 -11.62
N LEU A 181 16.96 5.48 -10.51
CA LEU A 181 18.25 4.80 -10.51
C LEU A 181 18.25 3.54 -11.38
N ARG A 182 17.15 2.78 -11.38
CA ARG A 182 16.96 1.62 -12.27
C ARG A 182 16.97 2.06 -13.74
N GLU A 183 16.28 3.15 -14.08
CA GLU A 183 16.23 3.69 -15.43
C GLU A 183 17.62 4.20 -15.89
N CYS A 184 18.35 4.90 -15.03
CA CYS A 184 19.73 5.35 -15.33
C CYS A 184 20.70 4.19 -15.58
N ARG A 185 20.51 3.05 -14.90
CA ARG A 185 21.35 1.84 -15.14
C ARG A 185 21.02 1.15 -16.46
N ARG A 186 19.79 1.30 -16.95
CA ARG A 186 19.34 0.68 -18.20
C ARG A 186 19.84 1.44 -19.43
N ARG A 187 20.13 2.72 -19.31
CA ARG A 187 20.66 3.59 -20.38
C ARG A 187 22.16 3.52 -20.51
#